data_d2efedc07a4dab7722d29aacf42300d5
#
_entry.id   d2efedc07a4dab7722d29aacf42300d5
#
_cell.length_a   1.000
_cell.length_b   1.000
_cell.length_c   1.000
_cell.angle_alpha   90.00
_cell.angle_beta   90.00
_cell.angle_gamma   90.00
#
_symmetry.space_group_name_H-M   'P 1'
#
loop_
_entity.id
_entity.type
_entity.pdbx_description
1 polymer ?
#
loop_
_entity_poly.entity_id
_entity_poly.type
_entity_poly.pdbx_seq_one_letter_code
_entity_poly.pdbx_strand_id
1 'polypeptide(L)' 'MTKAELVEKIHAKAGLPTKAKAEEALVAVVAALREALASGESVTFTGFGSF' A
#
# COMPACT_ATOMS: atom_id res chain seq x y z
N MET A 1 2.55 8.70 -11.48
CA MET A 1 3.44 7.73 -10.76
C MET A 1 3.09 6.31 -11.15
N THR A 2 4.08 5.51 -11.48
CA THR A 2 3.88 4.11 -11.83
C THR A 2 3.99 3.23 -10.59
N LYS A 3 3.57 1.97 -10.73
CA LYS A 3 3.74 0.98 -9.66
C LYS A 3 5.21 0.84 -9.28
N ALA A 4 6.10 0.81 -10.27
CA ALA A 4 7.54 0.67 -10.01
C ALA A 4 8.10 1.84 -9.20
N GLU A 5 7.68 3.06 -9.52
CA GLU A 5 8.08 4.24 -8.77
C GLU A 5 7.57 4.20 -7.34
N LEU A 6 6.34 3.73 -7.16
CA LEU A 6 5.75 3.61 -5.83
C LEU A 6 6.51 2.57 -5.00
N VAL A 7 6.86 1.44 -5.60
CA VAL A 7 7.66 0.40 -4.93
C VAL A 7 9.01 0.96 -4.47
N GLU A 8 9.67 1.75 -5.30
CA GLU A 8 10.93 2.38 -4.93
C GLU A 8 10.77 3.31 -3.73
N LYS A 9 9.71 4.10 -3.71
CA LYS A 9 9.43 4.99 -2.58
C LYS A 9 9.15 4.22 -1.30
N ILE A 10 8.37 3.15 -1.39
CA ILE A 10 8.09 2.30 -0.23
C ILE A 10 9.38 1.68 0.30
N HIS A 11 10.22 1.18 -0.60
CA HIS A 11 11.51 0.60 -0.23
C HIS A 11 12.36 1.59 0.58
N ALA A 12 12.46 2.81 0.09
CA ALA A 12 13.26 3.84 0.75
C ALA A 12 12.66 4.30 2.08
N LYS A 13 11.36 4.56 2.11
CA LYS A 13 10.70 5.13 3.28
C LYS A 13 10.49 4.13 4.40
N ALA A 14 10.21 2.88 4.07
CA ALA A 14 9.99 1.84 5.07
C ALA A 14 11.29 1.17 5.52
N GLY A 15 12.40 1.46 4.88
CA GLY A 15 13.69 0.85 5.23
C GLY A 15 13.71 -0.65 5.02
N LEU A 16 12.96 -1.14 4.02
CA LEU A 16 12.91 -2.56 3.73
C LEU A 16 14.20 -3.05 3.07
N PRO A 17 14.59 -4.30 3.30
CA PRO A 17 15.89 -4.80 2.82
C PRO A 17 15.99 -4.91 1.31
N THR A 18 14.89 -5.16 0.62
CA THR A 18 14.89 -5.31 -0.85
C THR A 18 13.65 -4.69 -1.48
N LYS A 19 13.73 -4.41 -2.78
CA LYS A 19 12.58 -3.95 -3.54
C LYS A 19 11.49 -5.02 -3.63
N ALA A 20 11.88 -6.30 -3.62
CA ALA A 20 10.92 -7.39 -3.60
C ALA A 20 10.05 -7.34 -2.35
N LYS A 21 10.63 -7.04 -1.20
CA LYS A 21 9.87 -6.87 0.04
C LYS A 21 8.94 -5.67 -0.03
N ALA A 22 9.37 -4.59 -0.67
CA ALA A 22 8.51 -3.42 -0.86
C ALA A 22 7.33 -3.75 -1.79
N GLU A 23 7.56 -4.53 -2.83
CA GLU A 23 6.50 -4.96 -3.72
C GLU A 23 5.50 -5.88 -3.01
N GLU A 24 5.99 -6.80 -2.19
CA GLU A 24 5.13 -7.65 -1.36
C GLU A 24 4.26 -6.81 -0.42
N ALA A 25 4.84 -5.79 0.20
CA ALA A 25 4.12 -4.91 1.09
C ALA A 25 3.01 -4.15 0.33
N LEU A 26 3.31 -3.64 -0.85
CA LEU A 26 2.33 -2.95 -1.67
C LEU A 26 1.20 -3.87 -2.08
N VAL A 27 1.51 -5.08 -2.53
CA VAL A 27 0.50 -6.06 -2.92
C VAL A 27 -0.41 -6.41 -1.75
N ALA A 28 0.16 -6.60 -0.56
CA ALA A 28 -0.60 -6.90 0.64
C ALA A 28 -1.55 -5.75 1.02
N VAL A 29 -1.08 -4.51 0.94
CA VAL A 29 -1.92 -3.33 1.23
C VAL A 29 -3.06 -3.23 0.23
N VAL A 30 -2.78 -3.38 -1.05
CA VAL A 30 -3.82 -3.30 -2.08
C VAL A 30 -4.86 -4.41 -1.90
N ALA A 31 -4.41 -5.62 -1.60
CA ALA A 31 -5.32 -6.75 -1.35
C ALA A 31 -6.22 -6.48 -0.15
N ALA A 32 -5.64 -5.99 0.94
CA ALA A 32 -6.40 -5.67 2.14
C ALA A 32 -7.45 -4.58 1.89
N LEU A 33 -7.07 -3.54 1.14
CA LEU A 33 -8.00 -2.46 0.77
C LEU A 33 -9.15 -2.99 -0.09
N ARG A 34 -8.85 -3.84 -1.06
CA ARG A 34 -9.87 -4.44 -1.92
C ARG A 34 -10.87 -5.25 -1.10
N GLU A 35 -10.39 -6.05 -0.17
CA GLU A 35 -11.25 -6.84 0.70
C GLU A 35 -12.16 -5.98 1.56
N ALA A 36 -11.59 -4.93 2.17
CA ALA A 36 -12.36 -4.01 3.00
C ALA A 36 -13.46 -3.32 2.20
N LEU A 37 -13.12 -2.77 1.04
CA LEU A 37 -14.07 -2.06 0.20
C LEU A 37 -15.13 -3.00 -0.38
N ALA A 38 -14.75 -4.22 -0.74
CA ALA A 38 -15.68 -5.22 -1.26
C ALA A 38 -16.73 -5.64 -0.24
N SER A 39 -16.38 -5.64 1.05
CA SER A 39 -17.32 -5.96 2.11
C SER A 39 -18.18 -4.76 2.56
N GLY A 40 -18.04 -3.63 1.88
CA GLY A 40 -18.83 -2.43 2.16
C GLY A 40 -18.26 -1.53 3.24
N GLU A 41 -17.07 -1.84 3.75
CA GLU A 41 -16.42 -0.99 4.74
C GLU A 41 -15.78 0.23 4.07
N SER A 42 -15.72 1.32 4.81
CA SER A 42 -14.90 2.46 4.40
C SER A 42 -13.54 2.36 5.09
N VAL A 43 -12.52 2.92 4.44
CA VAL A 43 -11.18 2.93 4.99
C VAL A 43 -10.76 4.37 5.25
N THR A 44 -10.40 4.67 6.49
CA THR A 44 -10.00 6.01 6.89
C THR A 44 -8.53 6.01 7.33
N PHE A 45 -7.75 6.89 6.71
CA PHE A 45 -6.37 7.12 7.12
C PHE A 45 -6.31 8.47 7.82
N THR A 46 -5.97 8.47 9.10
CA THR A 46 -5.86 9.71 9.88
C THR A 46 -4.88 10.67 9.20
N GLY A 47 -5.36 11.90 8.92
CA GLY A 47 -4.56 12.90 8.24
C GLY A 47 -4.49 12.74 6.72
N PHE A 48 -5.14 11.74 6.16
CA PHE A 48 -5.06 11.43 4.73
C PHE A 48 -6.42 11.47 4.06
N GLY A 49 -7.44 10.94 4.71
CA GLY A 49 -8.81 10.91 4.19
C GLY A 49 -9.47 9.56 4.33
N SER A 50 -10.69 9.48 3.84
CA SER A 50 -11.47 8.24 3.82
C SER A 50 -11.64 7.74 2.40
N PHE A 51 -11.65 6.44 2.23
CA PHE A 51 -11.76 5.80 0.93
C PHE A 51 -12.86 4.74 0.93
#